data_03fc33e83dc22b664164b8f6c8b3b5ea
#
_entry.id   03fc33e83dc22b664164b8f6c8b3b5ea
#
_cell.length_a   1.000
_cell.length_b   1.000
_cell.length_c   1.000
_cell.angle_alpha   90.00
_cell.angle_beta   90.00
_cell.angle_gamma   90.00
#
_symmetry.space_group_name_H-M   'P 1'
#
loop_
_entity.id
_entity.type
_entity.pdbx_description
1 polymer ?
#
loop_
_entity_poly.entity_id
_entity_poly.type
_entity_poly.pdbx_seq_one_letter_code
_entity_poly.pdbx_strand_id
1 'polypeptide(L)'
;MPHLVVSISGHGFGHVAQTAPILDRLHERIPQLRLTVRSAVPPSHLHSRIHAPFTYLPGEGDIGMEMSSALDVCVDESRAAYRAFHADWDARVADEARLLRELKADFILSNVGYLPLAGAQRAGIPNAALCSLNWADIYRHYCGDNEIAARIRDCYAKADAFLRASPGMAMHDLPNLVPVAPIAAVGTNRREELNRRLELPPGEKLVLISMGGIAGRWPVERWPRIAGVRWLVQQSWQVSHPDAIVLETLQMSFGDLFASSDALICKPGYGSFVEAACSGVPVLYVSRADWPESPALIAWLEQHGLCREVSRNALEQGNFAETLEEIWSMPQPEPVIPEGANQVADWIVMRL
;
A
#
# COMPACT_ATOMS: atom_id res chain seq x y z
N MET A 1 -29.68 7.88 -0.01
CA MET A 1 -28.40 7.59 0.65
C MET A 1 -27.36 7.49 -0.44
N PRO A 2 -26.33 8.33 -0.41
CA PRO A 2 -25.28 8.23 -1.41
C PRO A 2 -24.55 6.88 -1.34
N HIS A 3 -24.12 6.40 -2.48
CA HIS A 3 -23.43 5.12 -2.64
C HIS A 3 -22.07 5.31 -3.31
N LEU A 4 -21.01 5.14 -2.54
CA LEU A 4 -19.65 5.11 -3.03
C LEU A 4 -19.23 3.66 -3.32
N VAL A 5 -18.83 3.39 -4.56
CA VAL A 5 -18.17 2.14 -4.93
C VAL A 5 -16.68 2.39 -5.03
N VAL A 6 -15.90 1.60 -4.29
CA VAL A 6 -14.45 1.74 -4.20
C VAL A 6 -13.79 0.51 -4.80
N SER A 7 -13.00 0.70 -5.84
CA SER A 7 -12.18 -0.38 -6.41
C SER A 7 -10.76 -0.27 -5.87
N ILE A 8 -10.27 -1.35 -5.24
CA ILE A 8 -8.91 -1.43 -4.69
C ILE A 8 -8.14 -2.50 -5.45
N SER A 9 -7.00 -2.12 -6.05
CA SER A 9 -6.12 -3.04 -6.76
C SER A 9 -5.70 -4.22 -5.87
N GLY A 10 -5.67 -5.41 -6.48
CA GLY A 10 -5.18 -6.63 -5.83
C GLY A 10 -3.66 -6.73 -5.74
N HIS A 11 -2.92 -5.81 -6.34
CA HIS A 11 -1.46 -5.81 -6.40
C HIS A 11 -0.80 -5.41 -5.07
N GLY A 12 -0.95 -6.25 -4.06
CA GLY A 12 -0.37 -6.05 -2.73
C GLY A 12 -1.21 -5.19 -1.80
N PHE A 13 -0.75 -5.04 -0.55
CA PHE A 13 -1.53 -4.40 0.52
C PHE A 13 -1.38 -2.87 0.59
N GLY A 14 -0.46 -2.29 -0.19
CA GLY A 14 -0.23 -0.84 -0.21
C GLY A 14 -1.46 -0.02 -0.65
N HIS A 15 -2.24 -0.56 -1.59
CA HIS A 15 -3.47 0.08 -2.06
C HIS A 15 -4.55 0.14 -0.98
N VAL A 16 -4.65 -0.90 -0.14
CA VAL A 16 -5.53 -0.90 1.03
C VAL A 16 -5.06 0.13 2.06
N ALA A 17 -3.74 0.21 2.32
CA ALA A 17 -3.17 1.18 3.25
C ALA A 17 -3.45 2.64 2.85
N GLN A 18 -3.48 2.94 1.55
CA GLN A 18 -3.89 4.27 1.05
C GLN A 18 -5.40 4.52 1.15
N THR A 19 -6.22 3.48 0.96
CA THR A 19 -7.67 3.67 0.81
C THR A 19 -8.41 3.59 2.15
N ALA A 20 -8.01 2.67 3.03
CA ALA A 20 -8.71 2.41 4.29
C ALA A 20 -8.89 3.67 5.17
N PRO A 21 -7.87 4.50 5.42
CA PRO A 21 -8.03 5.70 6.24
C PRO A 21 -9.05 6.69 5.66
N ILE A 22 -9.16 6.75 4.33
CA ILE A 22 -10.13 7.62 3.65
C ILE A 22 -11.55 7.13 3.89
N LEU A 23 -11.78 5.82 3.78
CA LEU A 23 -13.11 5.24 3.99
C LEU A 23 -13.60 5.44 5.43
N ASP A 24 -12.69 5.29 6.39
CA ASP A 24 -12.99 5.55 7.80
C ASP A 24 -13.36 7.03 8.01
N ARG A 25 -12.61 7.98 7.43
CA ARG A 25 -12.93 9.41 7.48
C ARG A 25 -14.24 9.77 6.76
N LEU A 26 -14.55 9.11 5.64
CA LEU A 26 -15.82 9.30 4.95
C LEU A 26 -17.00 8.81 5.78
N HIS A 27 -16.87 7.67 6.45
CA HIS A 27 -17.90 7.16 7.35
C HIS A 27 -18.14 8.10 8.55
N GLU A 28 -17.09 8.67 9.12
CA GLU A 28 -17.22 9.68 10.18
C GLU A 28 -17.99 10.91 9.71
N ARG A 29 -17.78 11.37 8.46
CA ARG A 29 -18.47 12.56 7.91
C ARG A 29 -19.87 12.28 7.42
N ILE A 30 -20.09 11.09 6.86
CA ILE A 30 -21.38 10.66 6.31
C ILE A 30 -21.70 9.25 6.86
N PRO A 31 -22.19 9.14 8.11
CA PRO A 31 -22.46 7.83 8.72
C PRO A 31 -23.45 6.94 7.95
N GLN A 32 -24.33 7.55 7.14
CA GLN A 32 -25.28 6.84 6.29
C GLN A 32 -24.72 6.52 4.88
N LEU A 33 -23.44 6.80 4.59
CA LEU A 33 -22.82 6.47 3.31
C LEU A 33 -22.85 4.95 3.08
N ARG A 34 -23.43 4.52 1.97
CA ARG A 34 -23.31 3.14 1.54
C ARG A 34 -21.95 2.95 0.87
N LEU A 35 -21.15 2.04 1.39
CA LEU A 35 -19.84 1.68 0.84
C LEU A 35 -19.88 0.28 0.24
N THR A 36 -19.42 0.14 -1.00
CA THR A 36 -19.09 -1.16 -1.61
C THR A 36 -17.61 -1.15 -1.94
N VAL A 37 -16.86 -2.10 -1.37
CA VAL A 37 -15.42 -2.29 -1.66
C VAL A 37 -15.26 -3.48 -2.58
N ARG A 38 -14.77 -3.22 -3.78
CA ARG A 38 -14.45 -4.23 -4.80
C ARG A 38 -12.95 -4.45 -4.86
N SER A 39 -12.50 -5.68 -4.66
CA SER A 39 -11.08 -6.01 -4.68
C SER A 39 -10.84 -7.52 -4.82
N ALA A 40 -9.66 -7.89 -5.30
CA ALA A 40 -9.12 -9.25 -5.21
C ALA A 40 -8.32 -9.49 -3.91
N VAL A 41 -8.10 -8.45 -3.10
CA VAL A 41 -7.47 -8.59 -1.78
C VAL A 41 -8.36 -9.46 -0.87
N PRO A 42 -7.78 -10.38 -0.07
CA PRO A 42 -8.56 -11.21 0.85
C PRO A 42 -9.46 -10.38 1.77
N PRO A 43 -10.74 -10.75 1.95
CA PRO A 43 -11.69 -10.00 2.79
C PRO A 43 -11.20 -9.80 4.23
N SER A 44 -10.50 -10.79 4.78
CA SER A 44 -9.92 -10.70 6.13
C SER A 44 -8.93 -9.54 6.26
N HIS A 45 -8.11 -9.29 5.21
CA HIS A 45 -7.19 -8.17 5.21
C HIS A 45 -7.92 -6.83 5.06
N LEU A 46 -8.95 -6.76 4.20
CA LEU A 46 -9.78 -5.55 4.08
C LEU A 46 -10.44 -5.20 5.42
N HIS A 47 -11.07 -6.16 6.09
CA HIS A 47 -11.70 -5.96 7.41
C HIS A 47 -10.72 -5.66 8.53
N SER A 48 -9.45 -6.05 8.41
CA SER A 48 -8.42 -5.69 9.39
C SER A 48 -7.94 -4.24 9.27
N ARG A 49 -8.19 -3.59 8.13
CA ARG A 49 -7.70 -2.23 7.84
C ARG A 49 -8.81 -1.18 7.69
N ILE A 50 -9.98 -1.58 7.22
CA ILE A 50 -11.14 -0.70 7.01
C ILE A 50 -12.12 -0.92 8.17
N HIS A 51 -12.34 0.10 8.99
CA HIS A 51 -13.25 0.05 10.14
C HIS A 51 -14.65 0.51 9.77
N ALA A 52 -14.80 1.34 8.73
CA ALA A 52 -16.09 1.73 8.19
C ALA A 52 -16.88 0.49 7.71
N PRO A 53 -18.19 0.39 7.98
CA PRO A 53 -19.01 -0.70 7.44
C PRO A 53 -19.03 -0.67 5.91
N PHE A 54 -18.77 -1.81 5.28
CA PHE A 54 -18.84 -1.93 3.82
C PHE A 54 -19.38 -3.28 3.35
N THR A 55 -19.90 -3.30 2.12
CA THR A 55 -20.22 -4.53 1.40
C THR A 55 -19.01 -4.93 0.56
N TYR A 56 -18.50 -6.15 0.75
CA TYR A 56 -17.43 -6.69 -0.08
C TYR A 56 -18.00 -7.24 -1.39
N LEU A 57 -17.34 -6.89 -2.49
CA LEU A 57 -17.62 -7.43 -3.83
C LEU A 57 -16.29 -7.95 -4.42
N PRO A 58 -16.16 -9.26 -4.71
CA PRO A 58 -14.94 -9.76 -5.35
C PRO A 58 -14.82 -9.22 -6.78
N GLY A 59 -13.59 -8.90 -7.19
CA GLY A 59 -13.32 -8.47 -8.55
C GLY A 59 -12.00 -7.73 -8.69
N GLU A 60 -11.52 -7.70 -9.93
CA GLU A 60 -10.27 -7.04 -10.31
C GLU A 60 -10.58 -5.81 -11.17
N GLY A 61 -9.91 -4.71 -10.88
CA GLY A 61 -10.02 -3.46 -11.67
C GLY A 61 -8.82 -3.21 -12.57
N ASP A 62 -7.77 -4.01 -12.42
CA ASP A 62 -6.48 -3.94 -13.13
C ASP A 62 -5.77 -5.29 -13.09
N ILE A 63 -4.58 -5.34 -13.70
CA ILE A 63 -3.69 -6.49 -13.65
C ILE A 63 -2.56 -6.29 -12.63
N GLY A 64 -2.16 -5.03 -12.40
CA GLY A 64 -0.92 -4.77 -11.70
C GLY A 64 0.30 -5.26 -12.51
N MET A 65 1.22 -5.95 -11.83
CA MET A 65 2.33 -6.67 -12.48
C MET A 65 2.41 -8.09 -11.92
N GLU A 66 2.70 -9.06 -12.76
CA GLU A 66 3.01 -10.41 -12.31
C GLU A 66 4.36 -10.41 -11.60
N MET A 67 4.41 -11.03 -10.43
CA MET A 67 5.57 -10.97 -9.54
C MET A 67 6.06 -12.36 -9.17
N SER A 68 7.35 -12.63 -9.27
CA SER A 68 7.98 -13.85 -8.74
C SER A 68 8.38 -13.71 -7.26
N SER A 69 8.58 -12.48 -6.80
CA SER A 69 8.87 -12.16 -5.40
C SER A 69 8.39 -10.74 -5.06
N ALA A 70 8.53 -10.33 -3.82
CA ALA A 70 8.25 -8.94 -3.42
C ALA A 70 9.13 -7.89 -4.14
N LEU A 71 10.22 -8.32 -4.78
CA LEU A 71 11.19 -7.44 -5.43
C LEU A 71 11.28 -7.62 -6.96
N ASP A 72 10.85 -8.76 -7.48
CA ASP A 72 11.16 -9.16 -8.86
C ASP A 72 9.89 -9.27 -9.71
N VAL A 73 9.85 -8.52 -10.83
CA VAL A 73 8.74 -8.49 -11.80
C VAL A 73 8.93 -9.56 -12.88
N CYS A 74 7.88 -10.32 -13.18
CA CYS A 74 7.79 -11.24 -14.31
C CYS A 74 7.27 -10.47 -15.52
N VAL A 75 8.18 -9.90 -16.32
CA VAL A 75 7.83 -8.94 -17.40
C VAL A 75 7.04 -9.62 -18.53
N ASP A 76 7.43 -10.83 -18.96
CA ASP A 76 6.78 -11.51 -20.08
C ASP A 76 5.38 -12.01 -19.68
N GLU A 77 5.23 -12.54 -18.48
CA GLU A 77 3.93 -12.93 -17.90
C GLU A 77 3.03 -11.72 -17.74
N SER A 78 3.56 -10.61 -17.22
CA SER A 78 2.82 -9.34 -17.12
C SER A 78 2.32 -8.88 -18.48
N ARG A 79 3.20 -8.89 -19.50
CA ARG A 79 2.84 -8.52 -20.88
C ARG A 79 1.74 -9.42 -21.46
N ALA A 80 1.81 -10.73 -21.20
CA ALA A 80 0.79 -11.69 -21.63
C ALA A 80 -0.55 -11.43 -20.92
N ALA A 81 -0.54 -11.21 -19.59
CA ALA A 81 -1.73 -10.91 -18.81
C ALA A 81 -2.42 -9.62 -19.27
N TYR A 82 -1.64 -8.56 -19.51
CA TYR A 82 -2.18 -7.31 -20.05
C TYR A 82 -2.81 -7.49 -21.44
N ARG A 83 -2.16 -8.22 -22.34
CA ARG A 83 -2.74 -8.53 -23.67
C ARG A 83 -4.07 -9.27 -23.54
N ALA A 84 -4.13 -10.28 -22.69
CA ALA A 84 -5.35 -11.05 -22.45
C ALA A 84 -6.46 -10.18 -21.82
N PHE A 85 -6.13 -9.32 -20.86
CA PHE A 85 -7.07 -8.42 -20.23
C PHE A 85 -7.65 -7.38 -21.21
N HIS A 86 -6.85 -6.93 -22.17
CA HIS A 86 -7.23 -5.91 -23.16
C HIS A 86 -7.82 -6.50 -24.45
N ALA A 87 -7.82 -7.83 -24.66
CA ALA A 87 -8.34 -8.46 -25.87
C ALA A 87 -9.81 -8.11 -26.12
N ASP A 88 -10.66 -8.16 -25.07
CA ASP A 88 -12.08 -7.87 -25.12
C ASP A 88 -12.44 -6.59 -24.35
N TRP A 89 -11.58 -5.55 -24.47
CA TRP A 89 -11.66 -4.35 -23.66
C TRP A 89 -13.04 -3.69 -23.66
N ASP A 90 -13.65 -3.50 -24.85
CA ASP A 90 -14.95 -2.84 -24.97
C ASP A 90 -16.09 -3.62 -24.31
N ALA A 91 -16.03 -4.94 -24.36
CA ALA A 91 -16.98 -5.80 -23.66
C ALA A 91 -16.80 -5.70 -22.14
N ARG A 92 -15.54 -5.73 -21.64
CA ARG A 92 -15.25 -5.55 -20.21
C ARG A 92 -15.72 -4.19 -19.69
N VAL A 93 -15.50 -3.12 -20.42
CA VAL A 93 -15.99 -1.78 -20.06
C VAL A 93 -17.52 -1.72 -20.08
N ALA A 94 -18.18 -2.41 -21.02
CA ALA A 94 -19.65 -2.49 -21.05
C ALA A 94 -20.21 -3.24 -19.85
N ASP A 95 -19.60 -4.35 -19.49
CA ASP A 95 -19.98 -5.15 -18.32
C ASP A 95 -19.74 -4.38 -17.01
N GLU A 96 -18.61 -3.69 -16.90
CA GLU A 96 -18.31 -2.84 -15.77
C GLU A 96 -19.33 -1.71 -15.63
N ALA A 97 -19.66 -1.01 -16.72
CA ALA A 97 -20.66 0.04 -16.73
C ALA A 97 -22.05 -0.49 -16.33
N ARG A 98 -22.43 -1.72 -16.74
CA ARG A 98 -23.65 -2.37 -16.32
C ARG A 98 -23.65 -2.64 -14.82
N LEU A 99 -22.59 -3.25 -14.30
CA LEU A 99 -22.43 -3.54 -12.87
C LEU A 99 -22.58 -2.27 -12.03
N LEU A 100 -21.91 -1.18 -12.39
CA LEU A 100 -21.97 0.07 -11.64
C LEU A 100 -23.37 0.69 -11.63
N ARG A 101 -24.15 0.57 -12.74
CA ARG A 101 -25.57 0.99 -12.79
C ARG A 101 -26.45 0.10 -11.91
N GLU A 102 -26.27 -1.22 -11.94
CA GLU A 102 -27.00 -2.18 -11.11
C GLU A 102 -26.76 -1.93 -9.62
N LEU A 103 -25.52 -1.60 -9.24
CA LEU A 103 -25.17 -1.17 -7.90
C LEU A 103 -25.77 0.19 -7.51
N LYS A 104 -26.23 0.98 -8.50
CA LYS A 104 -26.70 2.36 -8.32
C LYS A 104 -25.62 3.20 -7.63
N ALA A 105 -24.39 3.14 -8.17
CA ALA A 105 -23.27 3.92 -7.67
C ALA A 105 -23.47 5.40 -8.00
N ASP A 106 -23.29 6.27 -7.02
CA ASP A 106 -23.31 7.72 -7.19
C ASP A 106 -21.90 8.27 -7.49
N PHE A 107 -20.87 7.58 -6.99
CA PHE A 107 -19.47 7.94 -7.21
C PHE A 107 -18.59 6.69 -7.22
N ILE A 108 -17.51 6.72 -8.04
CA ILE A 108 -16.48 5.67 -8.09
C ILE A 108 -15.15 6.25 -7.65
N LEU A 109 -14.52 5.63 -6.63
CA LEU A 109 -13.12 5.85 -6.28
C LEU A 109 -12.31 4.61 -6.67
N SER A 110 -11.25 4.77 -7.46
CA SER A 110 -10.39 3.65 -7.85
C SER A 110 -8.94 3.83 -7.39
N ASN A 111 -8.46 2.94 -6.56
CA ASN A 111 -7.06 2.85 -6.18
C ASN A 111 -6.44 1.54 -6.70
N VAL A 112 -5.88 1.45 -7.86
CA VAL A 112 -5.80 2.40 -8.95
C VAL A 112 -6.21 1.67 -10.26
N GLY A 113 -7.21 0.79 -10.14
CA GLY A 113 -7.75 0.07 -11.30
C GLY A 113 -8.32 1.04 -12.35
N TYR A 114 -7.94 0.83 -13.60
CA TYR A 114 -8.39 1.68 -14.70
C TYR A 114 -9.69 1.18 -15.36
N LEU A 115 -10.03 -0.10 -15.23
CA LEU A 115 -11.31 -0.64 -15.74
C LEU A 115 -12.54 -0.02 -15.04
N PRO A 116 -12.56 0.14 -13.68
CA PRO A 116 -13.67 0.81 -13.01
C PRO A 116 -13.86 2.27 -13.45
N LEU A 117 -12.77 2.98 -13.75
CA LEU A 117 -12.85 4.34 -14.27
C LEU A 117 -13.48 4.36 -15.68
N ALA A 118 -13.02 3.48 -16.58
CA ALA A 118 -13.60 3.37 -17.93
C ALA A 118 -15.08 2.96 -17.89
N GLY A 119 -15.46 2.06 -17.00
CA GLY A 119 -16.84 1.66 -16.77
C GLY A 119 -17.72 2.81 -16.26
N ALA A 120 -17.20 3.58 -15.29
CA ALA A 120 -17.87 4.76 -14.75
C ALA A 120 -18.07 5.85 -15.82
N GLN A 121 -17.04 6.14 -16.61
CA GLN A 121 -17.11 7.08 -17.74
C GLN A 121 -18.19 6.64 -18.74
N ARG A 122 -18.23 5.37 -19.11
CA ARG A 122 -19.27 4.82 -20.00
C ARG A 122 -20.67 4.84 -19.38
N ALA A 123 -20.75 4.73 -18.06
CA ALA A 123 -22.02 4.80 -17.33
C ALA A 123 -22.51 6.22 -17.06
N GLY A 124 -21.66 7.23 -17.25
CA GLY A 124 -21.92 8.64 -16.89
C GLY A 124 -21.91 8.86 -15.38
N ILE A 125 -21.11 8.09 -14.64
CA ILE A 125 -20.98 8.18 -13.18
C ILE A 125 -19.71 8.96 -12.84
N PRO A 126 -19.76 9.97 -11.96
CA PRO A 126 -18.59 10.69 -11.46
C PRO A 126 -17.55 9.73 -10.87
N ASN A 127 -16.26 9.98 -11.15
CA ASN A 127 -15.22 9.04 -10.76
C ASN A 127 -13.87 9.71 -10.55
N ALA A 128 -13.05 9.15 -9.66
CA ALA A 128 -11.68 9.58 -9.45
C ALA A 128 -10.73 8.39 -9.28
N ALA A 129 -9.51 8.56 -9.76
CA ALA A 129 -8.39 7.70 -9.40
C ALA A 129 -7.72 8.23 -8.13
N LEU A 130 -7.13 7.34 -7.35
CA LEU A 130 -6.32 7.64 -6.16
C LEU A 130 -5.11 6.73 -6.17
N CYS A 131 -3.89 7.24 -6.17
CA CYS A 131 -2.69 6.46 -5.86
C CYS A 131 -1.41 7.33 -5.83
N SER A 132 -0.33 6.74 -5.30
CA SER A 132 1.05 7.22 -5.44
C SER A 132 1.71 6.82 -6.76
N LEU A 133 1.15 5.86 -7.48
CA LEU A 133 1.58 5.36 -8.80
C LEU A 133 0.41 5.30 -9.77
N ASN A 134 0.69 5.06 -11.06
CA ASN A 134 -0.32 4.68 -12.05
C ASN A 134 0.18 3.51 -12.92
N TRP A 135 -0.75 2.65 -13.36
CA TRP A 135 -0.40 1.47 -14.15
C TRP A 135 0.02 1.80 -15.58
N ALA A 136 -0.27 2.97 -16.12
CA ALA A 136 0.20 3.36 -17.44
C ALA A 136 1.73 3.55 -17.45
N ASP A 137 2.27 4.25 -16.43
CA ASP A 137 3.70 4.49 -16.31
C ASP A 137 4.46 3.22 -15.93
N ILE A 138 3.92 2.41 -15.01
CA ILE A 138 4.50 1.11 -14.64
C ILE A 138 4.54 0.18 -15.86
N TYR A 139 3.42 0.03 -16.56
CA TYR A 139 3.35 -0.80 -17.76
C TYR A 139 4.32 -0.31 -18.85
N ARG A 140 4.35 1.00 -19.12
CA ARG A 140 5.26 1.61 -20.11
C ARG A 140 6.72 1.30 -19.80
N HIS A 141 7.11 1.35 -18.52
CA HIS A 141 8.47 1.05 -18.10
C HIS A 141 8.89 -0.39 -18.44
N TYR A 142 8.05 -1.38 -18.14
CA TYR A 142 8.39 -2.79 -18.33
C TYR A 142 8.01 -3.38 -19.70
N CYS A 143 6.90 -2.91 -20.26
CA CYS A 143 6.28 -3.51 -21.45
C CYS A 143 6.35 -2.63 -22.70
N GLY A 144 6.82 -1.39 -22.55
CA GLY A 144 6.98 -0.41 -23.63
C GLY A 144 5.77 0.50 -23.83
N ASP A 145 5.99 1.61 -24.55
CA ASP A 145 4.95 2.57 -24.89
C ASP A 145 4.17 2.09 -26.12
N ASN A 146 2.94 1.68 -25.92
CA ASN A 146 2.07 1.09 -26.93
C ASN A 146 0.61 1.41 -26.68
N GLU A 147 -0.30 0.86 -27.48
CA GLU A 147 -1.75 1.10 -27.39
C GLU A 147 -2.35 0.76 -26.01
N ILE A 148 -1.80 -0.26 -25.30
CA ILE A 148 -2.25 -0.61 -23.95
C ILE A 148 -1.87 0.51 -22.98
N ALA A 149 -0.62 0.97 -23.00
CA ALA A 149 -0.17 2.09 -22.16
C ALA A 149 -1.01 3.34 -22.41
N ALA A 150 -1.24 3.67 -23.68
CA ALA A 150 -2.05 4.83 -24.07
C ALA A 150 -3.50 4.71 -23.57
N ARG A 151 -4.11 3.52 -23.70
CA ARG A 151 -5.48 3.24 -23.22
C ARG A 151 -5.62 3.38 -21.71
N ILE A 152 -4.67 2.85 -20.96
CA ILE A 152 -4.66 2.98 -19.48
C ILE A 152 -4.55 4.44 -19.08
N ARG A 153 -3.63 5.19 -19.71
CA ARG A 153 -3.44 6.64 -19.48
C ARG A 153 -4.72 7.42 -19.80
N ASP A 154 -5.40 7.09 -20.90
CA ASP A 154 -6.64 7.72 -21.31
C ASP A 154 -7.78 7.53 -20.28
N CYS A 155 -7.86 6.34 -19.64
CA CYS A 155 -8.80 6.09 -18.55
C CYS A 155 -8.54 7.02 -17.37
N TYR A 156 -7.28 7.23 -16.98
CA TYR A 156 -6.92 8.16 -15.89
C TYR A 156 -7.16 9.63 -16.28
N ALA A 157 -6.77 10.02 -17.50
CA ALA A 157 -6.91 11.39 -17.95
C ALA A 157 -8.37 11.86 -18.10
N LYS A 158 -9.30 10.92 -18.31
CA LYS A 158 -10.74 11.19 -18.42
C LYS A 158 -11.50 11.11 -17.09
N ALA A 159 -10.87 10.68 -16.01
CA ALA A 159 -11.46 10.76 -14.68
C ALA A 159 -11.62 12.23 -14.25
N ASP A 160 -12.56 12.52 -13.34
CA ASP A 160 -12.78 13.88 -12.82
C ASP A 160 -11.53 14.40 -12.09
N ALA A 161 -10.76 13.49 -11.47
CA ALA A 161 -9.45 13.77 -10.90
C ALA A 161 -8.59 12.49 -10.79
N PHE A 162 -7.26 12.68 -10.82
CA PHE A 162 -6.31 11.74 -10.28
C PHE A 162 -5.75 12.30 -8.97
N LEU A 163 -6.22 11.80 -7.84
CA LEU A 163 -5.79 12.18 -6.50
C LEU A 163 -4.43 11.54 -6.22
N ARG A 164 -3.35 12.28 -6.48
CA ARG A 164 -1.99 11.78 -6.36
C ARG A 164 -1.52 11.85 -4.91
N ALA A 165 -1.49 10.72 -4.23
CA ALA A 165 -0.98 10.60 -2.86
C ALA A 165 0.53 10.90 -2.79
N SER A 166 0.94 11.72 -1.82
CA SER A 166 2.35 12.03 -1.55
C SER A 166 2.88 11.06 -0.46
N PRO A 167 4.11 10.55 -0.63
CA PRO A 167 4.98 10.60 -1.81
C PRO A 167 4.42 9.79 -2.99
N GLY A 168 4.79 10.15 -4.21
CA GLY A 168 4.32 9.41 -5.38
C GLY A 168 5.06 9.80 -6.66
N MET A 169 4.82 9.02 -7.70
CA MET A 169 5.37 9.27 -9.03
C MET A 169 4.92 10.64 -9.56
N ALA A 170 5.72 11.25 -10.43
CA ALA A 170 5.47 12.59 -10.91
C ALA A 170 4.19 12.71 -11.77
N MET A 171 3.93 11.74 -12.67
CA MET A 171 2.74 11.65 -13.55
C MET A 171 2.42 12.94 -14.33
N HIS A 172 3.45 13.61 -14.84
CA HIS A 172 3.33 14.96 -15.46
C HIS A 172 2.42 15.04 -16.69
N ASP A 173 2.15 13.90 -17.31
CA ASP A 173 1.32 13.78 -18.51
C ASP A 173 -0.18 13.58 -18.21
N LEU A 174 -0.60 13.56 -16.95
CA LEU A 174 -1.99 13.55 -16.55
C LEU A 174 -2.50 14.98 -16.30
N PRO A 175 -3.53 15.45 -17.04
CA PRO A 175 -3.98 16.84 -16.97
C PRO A 175 -4.82 17.16 -15.73
N ASN A 176 -5.31 16.15 -15.03
CA ASN A 176 -6.28 16.21 -13.94
C ASN A 176 -5.70 15.82 -12.58
N LEU A 177 -4.38 15.98 -12.40
CA LEU A 177 -3.71 15.68 -11.13
C LEU A 177 -4.15 16.64 -10.02
N VAL A 178 -4.53 16.06 -8.90
CA VAL A 178 -4.78 16.76 -7.63
C VAL A 178 -3.81 16.20 -6.60
N PRO A 179 -2.81 16.96 -6.16
CA PRO A 179 -1.87 16.49 -5.14
C PRO A 179 -2.57 16.35 -3.80
N VAL A 180 -2.25 15.27 -3.09
CA VAL A 180 -2.79 14.92 -1.78
C VAL A 180 -1.64 14.69 -0.80
N ALA A 181 -1.76 15.18 0.41
CA ALA A 181 -0.80 14.94 1.49
C ALA A 181 -0.64 13.43 1.79
N PRO A 182 0.37 13.03 2.56
CA PRO A 182 0.56 11.63 2.94
C PRO A 182 -0.68 11.04 3.59
N ILE A 183 -0.98 9.77 3.23
CA ILE A 183 -2.11 9.01 3.75
C ILE A 183 -1.58 7.84 4.56
N ALA A 184 -1.89 7.79 5.84
CA ALA A 184 -1.55 6.69 6.73
C ALA A 184 -2.61 6.49 7.81
N ALA A 185 -2.75 5.24 8.27
CA ALA A 185 -3.38 4.89 9.53
C ALA A 185 -2.28 4.69 10.57
N VAL A 186 -2.09 5.67 11.45
CA VAL A 186 -1.07 5.61 12.49
C VAL A 186 -1.62 4.82 13.68
N GLY A 187 -0.93 3.74 14.03
CA GLY A 187 -1.25 2.93 15.21
C GLY A 187 -0.85 3.61 16.51
N THR A 188 -1.35 3.08 17.61
CA THR A 188 -0.96 3.52 18.95
C THR A 188 0.33 2.83 19.38
N ASN A 189 1.32 3.59 19.86
CA ASN A 189 2.51 3.00 20.45
C ASN A 189 2.15 2.32 21.78
N ARG A 190 2.23 1.00 21.83
CA ARG A 190 1.94 0.16 22.99
C ARG A 190 3.19 -0.62 23.45
N ARG A 191 4.36 -0.01 23.29
CA ARG A 191 5.64 -0.65 23.57
C ARG A 191 5.76 -1.16 25.01
N GLU A 192 5.30 -0.40 25.99
CA GLU A 192 5.32 -0.83 27.39
C GLU A 192 4.48 -2.08 27.64
N GLU A 193 3.35 -2.21 26.95
CA GLU A 193 2.52 -3.42 27.02
C GLU A 193 3.22 -4.61 26.39
N LEU A 194 3.88 -4.43 25.24
CA LEU A 194 4.66 -5.49 24.60
C LEU A 194 5.82 -5.94 25.49
N ASN A 195 6.55 -5.02 26.09
CA ASN A 195 7.65 -5.33 27.01
C ASN A 195 7.17 -6.21 28.17
N ARG A 196 6.02 -5.89 28.77
CA ARG A 196 5.43 -6.67 29.86
C ARG A 196 4.94 -8.05 29.41
N ARG A 197 4.24 -8.12 28.25
CA ARG A 197 3.69 -9.39 27.73
C ARG A 197 4.77 -10.38 27.32
N LEU A 198 5.87 -9.87 26.77
CA LEU A 198 6.98 -10.65 26.25
C LEU A 198 8.09 -10.84 27.29
N GLU A 199 7.93 -10.27 28.48
CA GLU A 199 8.95 -10.25 29.56
C GLU A 199 10.32 -9.81 29.05
N LEU A 200 10.33 -8.76 28.18
CA LEU A 200 11.55 -8.29 27.55
C LEU A 200 12.47 -7.62 28.57
N PRO A 201 13.75 -7.99 28.59
CA PRO A 201 14.76 -7.25 29.35
C PRO A 201 14.80 -5.76 28.95
N PRO A 202 15.17 -4.87 29.89
CA PRO A 202 15.35 -3.47 29.56
C PRO A 202 16.34 -3.27 28.41
N GLY A 203 15.98 -2.43 27.45
CA GLY A 203 16.83 -2.11 26.30
C GLY A 203 16.70 -3.07 25.10
N GLU A 204 15.98 -4.16 25.20
CA GLU A 204 15.71 -5.01 24.02
C GLU A 204 14.93 -4.24 22.95
N LYS A 205 15.29 -4.48 21.69
CA LYS A 205 14.74 -3.87 20.51
C LYS A 205 13.80 -4.84 19.77
N LEU A 206 12.65 -4.32 19.33
CA LEU A 206 11.71 -5.06 18.49
C LEU A 206 11.84 -4.58 17.04
N VAL A 207 12.24 -5.46 16.14
CA VAL A 207 12.38 -5.16 14.71
C VAL A 207 11.28 -5.89 13.94
N LEU A 208 10.37 -5.11 13.34
CA LEU A 208 9.30 -5.64 12.51
C LEU A 208 9.82 -5.94 11.11
N ILE A 209 9.46 -7.11 10.56
CA ILE A 209 9.81 -7.47 9.20
C ILE A 209 8.53 -7.56 8.37
N SER A 210 8.39 -6.71 7.33
CA SER A 210 7.19 -6.65 6.49
C SER A 210 7.54 -6.41 5.02
N MET A 211 7.24 -7.38 4.16
CA MET A 211 7.48 -7.28 2.71
C MET A 211 6.20 -6.97 1.91
N GLY A 212 5.11 -6.62 2.59
CA GLY A 212 3.81 -6.35 1.96
C GLY A 212 3.03 -7.61 1.62
N GLY A 213 2.01 -7.49 0.76
CA GLY A 213 1.08 -8.57 0.43
C GLY A 213 1.51 -9.52 -0.68
N ILE A 214 2.72 -9.35 -1.24
CA ILE A 214 3.25 -10.26 -2.27
C ILE A 214 3.91 -11.46 -1.59
N ALA A 215 3.62 -12.67 -2.09
CA ALA A 215 4.18 -13.90 -1.56
C ALA A 215 5.71 -13.88 -1.58
N GLY A 216 6.31 -14.44 -0.55
CA GLY A 216 7.76 -14.50 -0.37
C GLY A 216 8.15 -14.27 1.09
N ARG A 217 9.28 -14.81 1.49
CA ARG A 217 9.84 -14.63 2.84
C ARG A 217 11.35 -14.46 2.79
N TRP A 218 11.89 -13.88 3.83
CA TRP A 218 13.33 -13.85 4.07
C TRP A 218 13.77 -15.04 4.93
N PRO A 219 15.00 -15.54 4.78
CA PRO A 219 15.50 -16.68 5.53
C PRO A 219 15.95 -16.28 6.94
N VAL A 220 15.02 -15.71 7.74
CA VAL A 220 15.29 -15.21 9.10
C VAL A 220 15.91 -16.29 10.00
N GLU A 221 15.57 -17.56 9.77
CA GLU A 221 16.15 -18.70 10.48
C GLU A 221 17.68 -18.84 10.30
N ARG A 222 18.25 -18.20 9.29
CA ARG A 222 19.71 -18.20 9.01
C ARG A 222 20.41 -16.98 9.58
N TRP A 223 19.65 -15.97 10.04
CA TRP A 223 20.25 -14.76 10.55
C TRP A 223 21.00 -15.03 11.85
N PRO A 224 22.14 -14.34 12.07
CA PRO A 224 22.84 -14.42 13.34
C PRO A 224 22.00 -13.84 14.45
N ARG A 225 22.23 -14.32 15.68
CA ARG A 225 21.66 -13.68 16.86
C ARG A 225 22.32 -12.33 17.08
N ILE A 226 21.51 -11.28 17.13
CA ILE A 226 21.95 -9.93 17.52
C ILE A 226 21.52 -9.71 18.96
N ALA A 227 22.49 -9.43 19.84
CA ALA A 227 22.21 -9.24 21.26
C ALA A 227 21.21 -8.10 21.48
N GLY A 228 20.16 -8.36 22.25
CA GLY A 228 19.14 -7.37 22.54
C GLY A 228 18.17 -7.07 21.39
N VAL A 229 18.09 -7.91 20.35
CA VAL A 229 17.15 -7.74 19.21
C VAL A 229 16.19 -8.93 19.13
N ARG A 230 14.91 -8.63 18.95
CA ARG A 230 13.83 -9.60 18.65
C ARG A 230 13.21 -9.28 17.30
N TRP A 231 12.94 -10.30 16.52
CA TRP A 231 12.35 -10.21 15.19
C TRP A 231 10.84 -10.45 15.28
N LEU A 232 10.04 -9.48 14.88
CA LEU A 232 8.59 -9.64 14.71
C LEU A 232 8.32 -10.14 13.30
N VAL A 233 7.80 -11.37 13.19
CA VAL A 233 7.59 -12.06 11.91
C VAL A 233 6.16 -12.57 11.75
N GLN A 234 5.69 -12.69 10.52
CA GLN A 234 4.37 -13.24 10.22
C GLN A 234 4.35 -14.77 10.43
N GLN A 235 3.27 -15.30 10.97
CA GLN A 235 3.07 -16.73 11.16
C GLN A 235 3.21 -17.53 9.86
N SER A 236 2.75 -16.98 8.75
CA SER A 236 2.83 -17.59 7.41
C SER A 236 4.25 -17.92 6.96
N TRP A 237 5.26 -17.25 7.53
CA TRP A 237 6.66 -17.50 7.21
C TRP A 237 7.26 -18.72 7.91
N GLN A 238 6.60 -19.23 8.96
CA GLN A 238 7.03 -20.43 9.69
C GLN A 238 8.51 -20.37 10.13
N VAL A 239 8.94 -19.19 10.61
CA VAL A 239 10.34 -18.91 11.01
C VAL A 239 10.67 -19.71 12.27
N SER A 240 11.77 -20.47 12.23
CA SER A 240 12.36 -21.13 13.38
C SER A 240 13.66 -20.45 13.77
N HIS A 241 13.56 -19.38 14.56
CA HIS A 241 14.70 -18.63 15.08
C HIS A 241 14.45 -18.31 16.56
N PRO A 242 15.46 -18.46 17.47
CA PRO A 242 15.26 -18.28 18.91
C PRO A 242 14.80 -16.88 19.33
N ASP A 243 15.11 -15.86 18.52
CA ASP A 243 14.77 -14.48 18.79
C ASP A 243 13.57 -13.99 17.94
N ALA A 244 12.88 -14.91 17.21
CA ALA A 244 11.68 -14.57 16.44
C ALA A 244 10.41 -14.67 17.31
N ILE A 245 9.53 -13.69 17.13
CA ILE A 245 8.22 -13.61 17.78
C ILE A 245 7.18 -13.53 16.67
N VAL A 246 6.19 -14.40 16.71
CA VAL A 246 5.11 -14.45 15.73
C VAL A 246 4.09 -13.35 16.02
N LEU A 247 3.83 -12.46 15.04
CA LEU A 247 2.95 -11.30 15.18
C LEU A 247 1.56 -11.66 15.69
N GLU A 248 0.96 -12.70 15.12
CA GLU A 248 -0.41 -13.11 15.37
C GLU A 248 -0.62 -13.59 16.83
N THR A 249 0.46 -14.01 17.52
CA THR A 249 0.39 -14.41 18.94
C THR A 249 0.22 -13.22 19.88
N LEU A 250 0.53 -12.01 19.41
CA LEU A 250 0.52 -10.80 20.22
C LEU A 250 -0.88 -10.19 20.38
N GLN A 251 -1.87 -10.63 19.58
CA GLN A 251 -3.26 -10.14 19.66
C GLN A 251 -3.37 -8.62 19.68
N MET A 252 -2.54 -7.97 18.86
CA MET A 252 -2.53 -6.53 18.62
C MET A 252 -2.77 -6.24 17.14
N SER A 253 -3.30 -5.06 16.83
CA SER A 253 -3.40 -4.62 15.44
C SER A 253 -2.02 -4.48 14.82
N PHE A 254 -1.91 -4.72 13.50
CA PHE A 254 -0.64 -4.51 12.79
C PHE A 254 -0.12 -3.06 12.94
N GLY A 255 -1.02 -2.07 12.93
CA GLY A 255 -0.65 -0.67 13.13
C GLY A 255 -0.05 -0.40 14.50
N ASP A 256 -0.60 -0.99 15.58
CA ASP A 256 -0.06 -0.83 16.93
C ASP A 256 1.30 -1.54 17.07
N LEU A 257 1.45 -2.75 16.51
CA LEU A 257 2.73 -3.45 16.47
C LEU A 257 3.78 -2.66 15.71
N PHE A 258 3.39 -2.08 14.56
CA PHE A 258 4.25 -1.21 13.77
C PHE A 258 4.72 0.01 14.58
N ALA A 259 3.79 0.77 15.15
CA ALA A 259 4.09 1.98 15.94
C ALA A 259 4.87 1.66 17.24
N SER A 260 4.85 0.40 17.69
CA SER A 260 5.56 -0.06 18.90
C SER A 260 6.93 -0.68 18.61
N SER A 261 7.31 -0.78 17.32
CA SER A 261 8.60 -1.35 16.91
C SER A 261 9.72 -0.32 16.94
N ASP A 262 10.95 -0.78 17.19
CA ASP A 262 12.16 0.08 17.20
C ASP A 262 12.75 0.24 15.81
N ALA A 263 12.42 -0.63 14.87
CA ALA A 263 12.77 -0.51 13.46
C ALA A 263 11.84 -1.37 12.59
N LEU A 264 11.76 -1.03 11.32
CA LEU A 264 11.11 -1.80 10.28
C LEU A 264 12.14 -2.28 9.26
N ILE A 265 12.09 -3.57 8.88
CA ILE A 265 12.78 -4.09 7.70
C ILE A 265 11.73 -4.33 6.61
N CYS A 266 11.88 -3.66 5.46
CA CYS A 266 10.89 -3.77 4.37
C CYS A 266 11.51 -3.52 2.98
N LYS A 267 10.69 -3.62 1.94
CA LYS A 267 10.95 -3.06 0.62
C LYS A 267 10.38 -1.64 0.52
N PRO A 268 10.83 -0.79 -0.42
CA PRO A 268 10.17 0.47 -0.72
C PRO A 268 8.71 0.20 -1.10
N GLY A 269 7.80 0.71 -0.30
CA GLY A 269 6.36 0.60 -0.49
C GLY A 269 5.65 1.73 0.22
N TYR A 270 4.65 2.31 -0.43
CA TYR A 270 3.97 3.50 0.06
C TYR A 270 3.53 3.38 1.53
N GLY A 271 2.71 2.36 1.84
CA GLY A 271 2.17 2.19 3.20
C GLY A 271 3.27 2.10 4.26
N SER A 272 4.26 1.21 4.04
CA SER A 272 5.37 1.01 4.99
C SER A 272 6.19 2.29 5.23
N PHE A 273 6.50 3.03 4.17
CA PHE A 273 7.34 4.23 4.28
C PHE A 273 6.59 5.40 4.91
N VAL A 274 5.33 5.60 4.52
CA VAL A 274 4.52 6.70 5.07
C VAL A 274 4.13 6.40 6.52
N GLU A 275 3.69 5.17 6.83
CA GLU A 275 3.39 4.77 8.21
C GLU A 275 4.63 4.89 9.11
N ALA A 276 5.84 4.57 8.59
CA ALA A 276 7.09 4.72 9.34
C ALA A 276 7.41 6.18 9.67
N ALA A 277 7.36 7.07 8.69
CA ALA A 277 7.59 8.50 8.90
C ALA A 277 6.54 9.13 9.85
N CYS A 278 5.28 8.67 9.77
CA CYS A 278 4.21 9.15 10.65
C CYS A 278 4.31 8.59 12.09
N SER A 279 4.95 7.42 12.28
CA SER A 279 5.12 6.80 13.59
C SER A 279 6.50 7.04 14.21
N GLY A 280 7.43 7.67 13.49
CA GLY A 280 8.82 7.84 13.93
C GLY A 280 9.60 6.52 14.00
N VAL A 281 9.23 5.50 13.21
CA VAL A 281 9.89 4.18 13.19
C VAL A 281 11.00 4.17 12.14
N PRO A 282 12.26 3.93 12.50
CA PRO A 282 13.36 3.83 11.56
C PRO A 282 13.18 2.65 10.59
N VAL A 283 13.65 2.82 9.35
CA VAL A 283 13.48 1.83 8.29
C VAL A 283 14.82 1.34 7.73
N LEU A 284 15.03 0.03 7.74
CA LEU A 284 15.99 -0.63 6.87
C LEU A 284 15.24 -1.15 5.64
N TYR A 285 15.63 -0.72 4.46
CA TYR A 285 14.96 -1.18 3.25
C TYR A 285 15.90 -1.87 2.27
N VAL A 286 15.36 -2.87 1.58
CA VAL A 286 16.04 -3.47 0.43
C VAL A 286 15.44 -2.90 -0.85
N SER A 287 16.29 -2.27 -1.67
CA SER A 287 15.85 -1.56 -2.87
C SER A 287 15.22 -2.50 -3.91
N ARG A 288 14.23 -1.97 -4.64
CA ARG A 288 13.71 -2.51 -5.89
C ARG A 288 14.27 -1.63 -7.01
N ALA A 289 15.43 -2.00 -7.53
CA ALA A 289 16.25 -1.15 -8.38
C ALA A 289 15.53 -0.59 -9.62
N ASP A 290 14.54 -1.32 -10.16
CA ASP A 290 13.84 -0.99 -11.40
C ASP A 290 12.36 -0.64 -11.21
N TRP A 291 11.83 -0.58 -9.95
CA TRP A 291 10.44 -0.20 -9.72
C TRP A 291 10.25 1.33 -9.79
N PRO A 292 9.48 1.85 -10.76
CA PRO A 292 9.45 3.29 -11.06
C PRO A 292 8.98 4.20 -9.91
N GLU A 293 8.22 3.66 -8.95
CA GLU A 293 7.75 4.41 -7.78
C GLU A 293 8.86 4.56 -6.71
N SER A 294 9.79 3.59 -6.62
CA SER A 294 10.77 3.50 -5.53
C SER A 294 11.59 4.77 -5.33
N PRO A 295 12.13 5.45 -6.37
CA PRO A 295 12.94 6.65 -6.16
C PRO A 295 12.18 7.78 -5.45
N ALA A 296 10.90 7.98 -5.79
CA ALA A 296 10.08 9.02 -5.15
C ALA A 296 9.80 8.70 -3.67
N LEU A 297 9.53 7.43 -3.37
CA LEU A 297 9.30 6.97 -2.00
C LEU A 297 10.56 7.10 -1.14
N ILE A 298 11.71 6.66 -1.66
CA ILE A 298 13.00 6.69 -0.95
C ILE A 298 13.40 8.14 -0.67
N ALA A 299 13.44 8.99 -1.69
CA ALA A 299 13.81 10.40 -1.53
C ALA A 299 12.92 11.14 -0.52
N TRP A 300 11.63 10.81 -0.47
CA TRP A 300 10.72 11.39 0.50
C TRP A 300 11.01 10.87 1.93
N LEU A 301 11.25 9.56 2.10
CA LEU A 301 11.54 9.00 3.43
C LEU A 301 12.88 9.50 3.99
N GLU A 302 13.90 9.71 3.14
CA GLU A 302 15.17 10.32 3.52
C GLU A 302 15.03 11.74 4.07
N GLN A 303 13.99 12.47 3.63
CA GLN A 303 13.70 13.83 4.09
C GLN A 303 12.84 13.88 5.35
N HIS A 304 11.99 12.86 5.56
CA HIS A 304 10.92 12.90 6.56
C HIS A 304 11.02 11.81 7.63
N GLY A 305 11.97 10.89 7.53
CA GLY A 305 12.14 9.78 8.45
C GLY A 305 13.60 9.34 8.53
N LEU A 306 13.87 8.33 9.31
CA LEU A 306 15.19 7.67 9.34
C LEU A 306 15.14 6.42 8.47
N CYS A 307 16.04 6.31 7.50
CA CYS A 307 16.15 5.09 6.70
C CYS A 307 17.60 4.80 6.28
N ARG A 308 17.86 3.52 6.03
CA ARG A 308 19.11 3.02 5.44
C ARG A 308 18.80 1.91 4.45
N GLU A 309 19.48 1.93 3.33
CA GLU A 309 19.44 0.83 2.38
C GLU A 309 20.32 -0.33 2.88
N VAL A 310 19.79 -1.55 2.74
CA VAL A 310 20.50 -2.79 2.99
C VAL A 310 20.53 -3.58 1.69
N SER A 311 21.70 -4.09 1.29
CA SER A 311 21.79 -4.90 0.09
C SER A 311 20.98 -6.21 0.26
N ARG A 312 20.45 -6.74 -0.86
CA ARG A 312 19.74 -8.02 -0.85
C ARG A 312 20.57 -9.13 -0.22
N ASN A 313 21.87 -9.21 -0.57
CA ASN A 313 22.79 -10.19 0.00
C ASN A 313 22.98 -10.01 1.51
N ALA A 314 23.14 -8.77 2.00
CA ALA A 314 23.25 -8.50 3.43
C ALA A 314 21.98 -8.94 4.18
N LEU A 315 20.81 -8.68 3.61
CA LEU A 315 19.54 -9.10 4.20
C LEU A 315 19.38 -10.63 4.19
N GLU A 316 19.77 -11.31 3.11
CA GLU A 316 19.75 -12.79 3.00
C GLU A 316 20.68 -13.46 4.04
N GLN A 317 21.81 -12.83 4.34
CA GLN A 317 22.81 -13.33 5.30
C GLN A 317 22.57 -12.85 6.74
N GLY A 318 21.69 -11.87 6.96
CA GLY A 318 21.51 -11.21 8.26
C GLY A 318 22.63 -10.26 8.65
N ASN A 319 23.44 -9.78 7.71
CA ASN A 319 24.61 -8.93 7.92
C ASN A 319 24.25 -7.44 7.89
N PHE A 320 23.48 -6.98 8.88
CA PHE A 320 23.01 -5.59 8.99
C PHE A 320 22.94 -5.10 10.45
N ALA A 321 23.60 -5.77 11.37
CA ALA A 321 23.60 -5.38 12.80
C ALA A 321 24.17 -3.97 12.99
N GLU A 322 25.30 -3.66 12.35
CA GLU A 322 25.93 -2.33 12.43
C GLU A 322 24.99 -1.24 11.87
N THR A 323 24.25 -1.54 10.81
CA THR A 323 23.27 -0.60 10.23
C THR A 323 22.09 -0.35 11.17
N LEU A 324 21.66 -1.37 11.94
CA LEU A 324 20.64 -1.18 12.98
C LEU A 324 21.16 -0.30 14.13
N GLU A 325 22.38 -0.54 14.59
CA GLU A 325 23.01 0.27 15.63
C GLU A 325 23.19 1.72 15.17
N GLU A 326 23.66 1.92 13.94
CA GLU A 326 23.81 3.25 13.34
C GLU A 326 22.47 4.00 13.34
N ILE A 327 21.40 3.41 12.79
CA ILE A 327 20.12 4.08 12.64
C ILE A 327 19.48 4.41 14.01
N TRP A 328 19.68 3.58 15.03
CA TRP A 328 19.18 3.83 16.38
C TRP A 328 19.98 4.93 17.12
N SER A 329 21.21 5.20 16.70
CA SER A 329 22.04 6.27 17.28
C SER A 329 21.72 7.66 16.72
N MET A 330 20.97 7.72 15.61
CA MET A 330 20.62 8.98 14.95
C MET A 330 19.47 9.71 15.66
N PRO A 331 19.46 11.05 15.63
CA PRO A 331 18.34 11.82 16.14
C PRO A 331 17.07 11.55 15.33
N GLN A 332 15.97 11.30 16.03
CA GLN A 332 14.67 11.06 15.38
C GLN A 332 14.09 12.38 14.82
N PRO A 333 13.66 12.41 13.56
CA PRO A 333 12.91 13.55 13.03
C PRO A 333 11.50 13.61 13.65
N GLU A 334 10.88 14.79 13.57
CA GLU A 334 9.49 14.95 13.97
C GLU A 334 8.57 14.08 13.06
N PRO A 335 7.63 13.33 13.65
CA PRO A 335 6.72 12.52 12.87
C PRO A 335 5.85 13.35 11.91
N VAL A 336 5.64 12.82 10.71
CA VAL A 336 4.78 13.45 9.69
C VAL A 336 3.31 13.31 10.06
N ILE A 337 2.54 14.38 9.88
CA ILE A 337 1.09 14.36 10.07
C ILE A 337 0.42 13.93 8.76
N PRO A 338 -0.34 12.81 8.72
CA PRO A 338 -0.95 12.29 7.48
C PRO A 338 -2.32 12.93 7.18
N GLU A 339 -2.32 14.15 6.66
CA GLU A 339 -3.57 14.90 6.35
C GLU A 339 -4.30 14.39 5.09
N GLY A 340 -3.68 13.52 4.29
CA GLY A 340 -4.22 13.13 2.99
C GLY A 340 -5.58 12.43 3.06
N ALA A 341 -5.83 11.63 4.08
CA ALA A 341 -7.13 10.97 4.26
C ALA A 341 -8.26 11.99 4.44
N ASN A 342 -8.02 13.04 5.23
CA ASN A 342 -8.98 14.14 5.42
C ASN A 342 -9.22 14.90 4.11
N GLN A 343 -8.14 15.25 3.38
CA GLN A 343 -8.22 15.99 2.11
C GLN A 343 -9.05 15.23 1.07
N VAL A 344 -8.81 13.92 0.92
CA VAL A 344 -9.57 13.07 -0.03
C VAL A 344 -11.02 12.92 0.41
N ALA A 345 -11.27 12.71 1.71
CA ALA A 345 -12.63 12.60 2.23
C ALA A 345 -13.41 13.89 1.98
N ASP A 346 -12.84 15.08 2.26
CA ASP A 346 -13.45 16.38 1.98
C ASP A 346 -13.72 16.57 0.48
N TRP A 347 -12.77 16.17 -0.37
CA TRP A 347 -12.92 16.24 -1.82
C TRP A 347 -14.08 15.39 -2.34
N ILE A 348 -14.27 14.18 -1.79
CA ILE A 348 -15.38 13.26 -2.15
C ILE A 348 -16.71 13.77 -1.60
N VAL A 349 -16.77 14.23 -0.34
CA VAL A 349 -18.01 14.76 0.28
C VAL A 349 -18.65 15.87 -0.54
N MET A 350 -17.82 16.73 -1.16
CA MET A 350 -18.32 17.82 -2.02
C MET A 350 -18.93 17.33 -3.34
N ARG A 351 -18.83 16.04 -3.66
CA ARG A 351 -19.26 15.43 -4.95
C ARG A 351 -20.32 14.34 -4.80
N LEU A 352 -20.61 13.93 -3.57
CA LEU A 352 -21.69 13.01 -3.22
C LEU A 352 -22.98 13.77 -2.88
#